data_9eed1e945c6dfbceacff869a1c0f1e1b
#
_entry.id   9eed1e945c6dfbceacff869a1c0f1e1b
#
_cell.length_a   1.000
_cell.length_b   1.000
_cell.length_c   1.000
_cell.angle_alpha   90.00
_cell.angle_beta   90.00
_cell.angle_gamma   90.00
#
_symmetry.space_group_name_H-M   'P 1'
#
loop_
_entity.id
_entity.type
_entity.pdbx_description
1 polymer ?
#
loop_
_entity_poly.entity_id
_entity_poly.type
_entity_poly.pdbx_seq_one_letter_code
_entity_poly.pdbx_strand_id
1 'polypeptide(L)' 'MTHKILITGASGFIGSFLVERALALGMETWAAVRPTSSRQYLKDERIHFITLN' A
#
# COMPACT_ATOMS: atom_id res chain seq x y z
N MET A 1 17.01 9.79 -5.30
CA MET A 1 15.65 10.16 -5.72
C MET A 1 14.65 9.16 -5.16
N THR A 2 13.46 9.64 -4.77
CA THR A 2 12.41 8.78 -4.27
C THR A 2 11.63 8.17 -5.43
N HIS A 3 11.53 6.86 -5.45
CA HIS A 3 10.70 6.15 -6.42
C HIS A 3 9.29 6.04 -5.87
N LYS A 4 8.32 6.08 -6.77
CA LYS A 4 6.92 5.87 -6.44
C LYS A 4 6.50 4.48 -6.88
N ILE A 5 5.70 3.81 -6.08
CA ILE A 5 5.14 2.51 -6.44
C ILE A 5 3.65 2.50 -6.10
N LEU A 6 2.86 1.95 -7.00
CA LEU A 6 1.43 1.72 -6.77
C LEU A 6 1.20 0.21 -6.69
N ILE A 7 0.60 -0.21 -5.59
CA ILE A 7 0.33 -1.63 -5.36
C ILE A 7 -1.18 -1.84 -5.37
N THR A 8 -1.67 -2.58 -6.36
CA THR A 8 -3.07 -2.97 -6.44
C THR A 8 -3.31 -4.20 -5.57
N GLY A 9 -4.51 -4.34 -5.02
CA GLY A 9 -4.81 -5.45 -4.11
C GLY A 9 -4.04 -5.37 -2.80
N ALA A 10 -3.64 -4.15 -2.40
CA ALA A 10 -2.76 -3.94 -1.27
C ALA A 10 -3.37 -4.34 0.08
N SER A 11 -4.70 -4.39 0.17
CA SER A 11 -5.39 -4.78 1.40
C SER A 11 -5.30 -6.29 1.69
N GLY A 12 -4.90 -7.10 0.70
CA GLY A 12 -4.68 -8.52 0.89
C GLY A 12 -3.36 -8.82 1.60
N PHE A 13 -3.19 -10.07 2.00
CA PHE A 13 -1.98 -10.50 2.73
C PHE A 13 -0.70 -10.27 1.91
N ILE A 14 -0.71 -10.74 0.65
CA ILE A 14 0.47 -10.60 -0.21
C ILE A 14 0.70 -9.14 -0.57
N GLY A 15 -0.37 -8.40 -0.88
CA GLY A 15 -0.25 -6.98 -1.21
C GLY A 15 0.32 -6.18 -0.05
N SER A 16 -0.09 -6.47 1.18
CA SER A 16 0.45 -5.79 2.36
C SER A 16 1.92 -6.06 2.56
N PHE A 17 2.37 -7.27 2.25
CA PHE A 17 3.79 -7.63 2.30
C PHE A 17 4.60 -6.79 1.32
N LEU A 18 4.08 -6.60 0.10
CA LEU A 18 4.73 -5.76 -0.91
C LEU A 18 4.79 -4.30 -0.46
N VAL A 19 3.74 -3.81 0.18
CA VAL A 19 3.71 -2.44 0.72
C VAL A 19 4.82 -2.27 1.77
N GLU A 20 4.93 -3.20 2.70
CA GLU A 20 5.97 -3.14 3.72
C GLU A 20 7.37 -3.15 3.10
N ARG A 21 7.56 -3.98 2.08
CA ARG A 21 8.85 -4.06 1.39
C ARG A 21 9.19 -2.74 0.70
N ALA A 22 8.21 -2.13 0.03
CA ALA A 22 8.42 -0.86 -0.63
C ALA A 22 8.78 0.24 0.37
N LEU A 23 8.11 0.28 1.52
CA LEU A 23 8.43 1.24 2.58
C LEU A 23 9.85 1.02 3.11
N ALA A 24 10.25 -0.23 3.30
CA ALA A 24 11.59 -0.55 3.78
C ALA A 24 12.67 -0.10 2.81
N LEU A 25 12.34 -0.05 1.51
CA LEU A 25 13.26 0.42 0.48
C LEU A 25 13.23 1.93 0.28
N GLY A 26 12.46 2.65 1.08
CA GLY A 26 12.37 4.10 1.01
C GLY A 26 11.55 4.64 -0.15
N MET A 27 10.67 3.83 -0.71
CA MET A 27 9.80 4.24 -1.82
C MET A 27 8.57 4.99 -1.32
N GLU A 28 8.09 5.94 -2.14
CA GLU A 28 6.78 6.54 -1.91
C GLU A 28 5.73 5.50 -2.31
N THR A 29 5.03 4.97 -1.32
CA THR A 29 4.17 3.80 -1.49
C THR A 29 2.70 4.18 -1.54
N TRP A 30 2.03 3.82 -2.61
CA TRP A 30 0.60 4.06 -2.83
C TRP A 30 -0.13 2.72 -2.86
N ALA A 31 -1.12 2.59 -2.01
CA ALA A 31 -1.92 1.37 -1.92
C ALA A 31 -3.29 1.62 -2.54
N ALA A 32 -3.61 0.87 -3.59
CA ALA A 32 -4.91 0.92 -4.23
C ALA A 32 -5.84 -0.07 -3.54
N VAL A 33 -6.87 0.43 -2.90
CA VAL A 33 -7.81 -0.38 -2.13
C VAL A 33 -9.25 -0.09 -2.55
N ARG A 34 -10.14 -1.04 -2.33
CA ARG A 34 -11.57 -0.83 -2.55
C ARG A 34 -12.20 -0.19 -1.31
N PRO A 35 -13.32 0.55 -1.45
CA PRO A 35 -13.97 1.18 -0.31
C PRO A 35 -14.35 0.22 0.81
N THR A 36 -14.66 -1.03 0.47
CA THR A 36 -15.07 -2.05 1.43
C THR A 36 -13.92 -2.90 1.96
N SER A 37 -12.70 -2.65 1.49
CA SER A 37 -11.54 -3.45 1.89
C SER A 37 -11.11 -3.16 3.31
N SER A 38 -10.72 -4.22 4.02
CA SER A 38 -10.08 -4.07 5.33
C SER A 38 -8.66 -3.56 5.16
N ARG A 39 -8.24 -2.66 6.03
CA ARG A 39 -6.87 -2.14 6.06
C ARG A 39 -6.09 -2.70 7.24
N GLN A 40 -6.46 -3.87 7.72
CA GLN A 40 -5.86 -4.43 8.94
C GLN A 40 -4.36 -4.63 8.84
N TYR A 41 -3.82 -4.81 7.63
CA TYR A 41 -2.39 -4.98 7.40
C TYR A 41 -1.68 -3.71 6.97
N LEU A 42 -2.40 -2.60 6.82
CA LEU A 42 -1.89 -1.36 6.23
C LEU A 42 -1.97 -0.23 7.25
N LYS A 43 -1.21 -0.34 8.33
CA LYS A 43 -1.28 0.60 9.46
C LYS A 43 -0.16 1.63 9.49
N ASP A 44 0.78 1.56 8.57
CA ASP A 44 1.90 2.50 8.54
C ASP A 44 1.42 3.86 8.01
N GLU A 45 1.77 4.93 8.71
CA GLU A 45 1.34 6.29 8.36
C GLU A 45 1.96 6.79 7.06
N ARG A 46 3.02 6.16 6.59
CA ARG A 46 3.70 6.56 5.34
C ARG A 46 2.97 6.07 4.10
N ILE A 47 1.96 5.22 4.24
CA ILE A 47 1.22 4.68 3.11
C ILE A 47 0.22 5.71 2.62
N HIS A 48 0.24 5.98 1.32
CA HIS A 48 -0.78 6.78 0.65
C HIS A 48 -1.85 5.86 0.09
N PHE A 49 -3.11 6.19 0.28
CA PHE A 49 -4.21 5.34 -0.16
C PHE A 49 -4.91 5.94 -1.37
N ILE A 50 -5.22 5.09 -2.35
CA ILE A 50 -6.09 5.43 -3.47
C ILE A 50 -7.28 4.47 -3.41
N THR A 51 -8.49 5.02 -3.43
CA THR A 51 -9.70 4.21 -3.41
C THR A 51 -10.12 3.91 -4.84
N LEU A 52 -10.29 2.62 -5.15
CA LEU A 52 -10.77 2.15 -6.44
C LEU A 52 -12.22 1.67 -6.30
N ASN A 53 -13.08 2.11 -7.20
CA ASN A 53 -14.48 1.67 -7.24
C ASN A 53 -14.66 0.54 -8.23
#